data_c956e8cb6be6b86a4e4161e81d76ad88
#
_entry.id   c956e8cb6be6b86a4e4161e81d76ad88
#
_cell.length_a   1.000
_cell.length_b   1.000
_cell.length_c   1.000
_cell.angle_alpha   90.00
_cell.angle_beta   90.00
_cell.angle_gamma   90.00
#
_symmetry.space_group_name_H-M   'P 1'
#
loop_
_entity.id
_entity.type
_entity.pdbx_description
1 polymer ?
#
loop_
_entity_poly.entity_id
_entity_poly.type
_entity_poly.pdbx_seq_one_letter_code
_entity_poly.pdbx_strand_id
1 'polypeptide(L)'
;MFTITTSILPVVVYATTIYCLPGVNCIGTDNEDKIVGSSDDYDIDGKGGNDTITGSDGFDIITGGNGTDEIFGGKGNDKIYGGDGNDKLDGGDGNDELSGGSGDDLIAGESGYDVIAGLEGSDRLFGGPDQDHIVSDRFDGNDFDPDFINCGSGGNQGGGDKIYMSSSGGDNQINCEVVNDYDQ
;
A
#
# COMPACT_ATOMS: atom_id res chain seq x y z
N MET A 1 -12.04 -51.39 -26.23
CA MET A 1 -12.27 -50.46 -25.08
C MET A 1 -11.06 -49.54 -25.04
N PHE A 2 -11.16 -48.38 -25.68
CA PHE A 2 -10.08 -47.37 -25.70
C PHE A 2 -10.24 -46.48 -24.49
N THR A 3 -9.36 -46.58 -23.51
CA THR A 3 -9.24 -45.66 -22.42
C THR A 3 -8.47 -44.44 -22.92
N ILE A 4 -9.16 -43.32 -23.12
CA ILE A 4 -8.54 -42.03 -23.36
C ILE A 4 -8.07 -41.53 -21.99
N THR A 5 -6.80 -41.66 -21.68
CA THR A 5 -6.17 -40.96 -20.58
C THR A 5 -5.91 -39.52 -21.03
N THR A 6 -6.83 -38.64 -20.71
CA THR A 6 -6.55 -37.20 -20.79
C THR A 6 -5.50 -36.85 -19.73
N SER A 7 -4.22 -36.81 -20.13
CA SER A 7 -3.21 -36.14 -19.33
C SER A 7 -3.53 -34.64 -19.35
N ILE A 8 -4.10 -34.16 -18.26
CA ILE A 8 -4.17 -32.75 -18.01
C ILE A 8 -2.72 -32.30 -17.71
N LEU A 9 -2.04 -31.75 -18.71
CA LEU A 9 -0.79 -31.09 -18.47
C LEU A 9 -1.11 -29.93 -17.50
N PRO A 10 -0.26 -29.69 -16.49
CA PRO A 10 -0.45 -28.52 -15.64
C PRO A 10 -0.43 -27.29 -16.55
N VAL A 11 -1.52 -26.55 -16.57
CA VAL A 11 -1.56 -25.23 -17.19
C VAL A 11 -0.66 -24.37 -16.30
N VAL A 12 0.55 -24.10 -16.77
CA VAL A 12 1.38 -23.07 -16.16
C VAL A 12 0.74 -21.76 -16.56
N VAL A 13 -0.02 -21.18 -15.65
CA VAL A 13 -0.56 -19.84 -15.83
C VAL A 13 0.62 -18.91 -15.60
N TYR A 14 1.08 -18.29 -16.67
CA TYR A 14 2.02 -17.17 -16.61
C TYR A 14 1.24 -15.93 -16.21
N ALA A 15 1.95 -14.85 -15.80
CA ALA A 15 1.40 -13.55 -15.50
C ALA A 15 0.15 -13.22 -16.32
N THR A 16 -0.96 -12.95 -15.65
CA THR A 16 -2.23 -12.68 -16.31
C THR A 16 -2.55 -11.18 -16.25
N THR A 17 -3.13 -10.64 -17.31
CA THR A 17 -3.72 -9.30 -17.22
C THR A 17 -5.21 -9.47 -16.94
N ILE A 18 -5.65 -8.96 -15.79
CA ILE A 18 -7.02 -8.99 -15.32
C ILE A 18 -7.61 -7.59 -15.42
N TYR A 19 -8.71 -7.45 -16.16
CA TYR A 19 -9.48 -6.21 -16.19
C TYR A 19 -10.72 -6.37 -15.32
N CYS A 20 -10.84 -5.53 -14.31
CA CYS A 20 -11.97 -5.55 -13.39
C CYS A 20 -13.25 -5.10 -14.09
N LEU A 21 -14.34 -5.82 -13.85
CA LEU A 21 -15.66 -5.47 -14.38
C LEU A 21 -16.43 -4.68 -13.31
N PRO A 22 -17.19 -3.63 -13.68
CA PRO A 22 -17.95 -2.83 -12.75
C PRO A 22 -18.81 -3.65 -11.78
N GLY A 23 -18.70 -3.37 -10.48
CA GLY A 23 -19.47 -4.01 -9.43
C GLY A 23 -19.09 -5.47 -9.11
N VAL A 24 -17.91 -5.92 -9.53
CA VAL A 24 -17.39 -7.28 -9.26
C VAL A 24 -16.04 -7.20 -8.61
N ASN A 25 -15.85 -7.90 -7.48
CA ASN A 25 -14.55 -8.03 -6.84
C ASN A 25 -13.52 -8.60 -7.83
N CYS A 26 -12.33 -8.01 -7.82
CA CYS A 26 -11.26 -8.37 -8.73
C CYS A 26 -10.23 -9.22 -7.97
N ILE A 27 -10.04 -10.45 -8.38
CA ILE A 27 -9.18 -11.40 -7.65
C ILE A 27 -8.10 -11.94 -8.57
N GLY A 28 -6.85 -11.76 -8.15
CA GLY A 28 -5.65 -12.29 -8.78
C GLY A 28 -5.43 -13.78 -8.52
N THR A 29 -4.21 -14.22 -8.76
CA THR A 29 -3.76 -15.61 -8.59
C THR A 29 -2.59 -15.67 -7.59
N ASP A 30 -1.95 -16.83 -7.44
CA ASP A 30 -0.71 -16.94 -6.67
C ASP A 30 0.54 -16.73 -7.54
N ASN A 31 0.41 -16.05 -8.69
CA ASN A 31 1.52 -15.73 -9.59
C ASN A 31 1.47 -14.25 -9.94
N GLU A 32 2.57 -13.70 -10.44
CA GLU A 32 2.65 -12.34 -10.95
C GLU A 32 1.48 -12.01 -11.88
N ASP A 33 0.67 -11.00 -11.50
CA ASP A 33 -0.49 -10.54 -12.22
C ASP A 33 -0.40 -9.03 -12.53
N LYS A 34 -1.10 -8.62 -13.57
CA LYS A 34 -1.41 -7.22 -13.82
C LYS A 34 -2.91 -7.02 -13.70
N ILE A 35 -3.35 -6.30 -12.65
CA ILE A 35 -4.76 -6.06 -12.37
C ILE A 35 -5.10 -4.60 -12.64
N VAL A 36 -6.15 -4.35 -13.41
CA VAL A 36 -6.54 -3.00 -13.81
C VAL A 36 -8.03 -2.78 -13.52
N GLY A 37 -8.30 -1.89 -12.58
CA GLY A 37 -9.62 -1.34 -12.31
C GLY A 37 -10.13 -0.44 -13.44
N SER A 38 -11.29 0.13 -13.27
CA SER A 38 -11.87 1.12 -14.17
C SER A 38 -12.36 2.35 -13.37
N SER A 39 -13.38 3.03 -13.76
CA SER A 39 -13.86 4.26 -13.12
C SER A 39 -14.93 4.05 -12.04
N ASP A 40 -14.98 2.89 -11.43
CA ASP A 40 -15.92 2.54 -10.36
C ASP A 40 -15.14 2.11 -9.10
N ASP A 41 -15.82 2.03 -7.96
CA ASP A 41 -15.24 1.51 -6.71
C ASP A 41 -15.00 -0.01 -6.82
N TYR A 42 -13.81 -0.47 -6.38
CA TYR A 42 -13.42 -1.87 -6.44
C TYR A 42 -12.94 -2.43 -5.12
N ASP A 43 -13.07 -3.76 -5.00
CA ASP A 43 -12.38 -4.57 -4.01
C ASP A 43 -11.43 -5.51 -4.79
N ILE A 44 -10.13 -5.24 -4.70
CA ILE A 44 -9.07 -5.90 -5.48
C ILE A 44 -8.17 -6.68 -4.53
N ASP A 45 -7.94 -7.96 -4.84
CA ASP A 45 -7.08 -8.85 -4.08
C ASP A 45 -6.07 -9.52 -5.04
N GLY A 46 -4.79 -9.11 -4.98
CA GLY A 46 -3.71 -9.68 -5.79
C GLY A 46 -3.40 -11.12 -5.44
N LYS A 47 -3.48 -11.52 -4.16
CA LYS A 47 -3.18 -12.84 -3.60
C LYS A 47 -1.70 -13.05 -3.36
N GLY A 48 -0.96 -13.47 -4.35
CA GLY A 48 0.46 -13.71 -4.23
C GLY A 48 1.14 -13.70 -5.59
N GLY A 49 2.42 -13.50 -5.56
CA GLY A 49 3.18 -13.15 -6.75
C GLY A 49 3.69 -11.71 -6.61
N ASN A 50 4.39 -11.21 -7.59
CA ASN A 50 4.80 -9.81 -7.63
C ASN A 50 3.85 -9.09 -8.57
N ASP A 51 2.83 -8.46 -8.01
CA ASP A 51 1.71 -7.94 -8.77
C ASP A 51 1.88 -6.46 -9.15
N THR A 52 1.23 -6.07 -10.22
CA THR A 52 1.04 -4.66 -10.57
C THR A 52 -0.45 -4.35 -10.59
N ILE A 53 -0.92 -3.53 -9.64
CA ILE A 53 -2.34 -3.27 -9.43
C ILE A 53 -2.64 -1.79 -9.63
N THR A 54 -3.71 -1.49 -10.34
CA THR A 54 -4.23 -0.12 -10.52
C THR A 54 -5.72 -0.09 -10.21
N GLY A 55 -6.14 0.70 -9.20
CA GLY A 55 -7.54 0.94 -8.85
C GLY A 55 -8.24 1.77 -9.91
N SER A 56 -7.79 2.93 -10.19
CA SER A 56 -8.24 3.94 -11.17
C SER A 56 -8.98 5.13 -10.53
N ASP A 57 -10.22 5.41 -10.92
CA ASP A 57 -11.04 6.45 -10.27
C ASP A 57 -12.05 5.73 -9.34
N GLY A 58 -12.42 6.32 -8.22
CA GLY A 58 -13.40 5.78 -7.29
C GLY A 58 -12.82 5.53 -5.90
N PHE A 59 -13.59 4.91 -5.01
CA PHE A 59 -13.10 4.43 -3.72
C PHE A 59 -12.70 2.96 -3.87
N ASP A 60 -11.42 2.68 -3.84
CA ASP A 60 -10.90 1.34 -4.01
C ASP A 60 -10.40 0.74 -2.69
N ILE A 61 -10.56 -0.56 -2.51
CA ILE A 61 -9.93 -1.35 -1.46
C ILE A 61 -9.00 -2.34 -2.13
N ILE A 62 -7.69 -2.15 -1.95
CA ILE A 62 -6.69 -2.92 -2.67
C ILE A 62 -5.80 -3.67 -1.68
N THR A 63 -5.60 -4.95 -1.92
CA THR A 63 -4.65 -5.79 -1.20
C THR A 63 -3.68 -6.40 -2.20
N GLY A 64 -2.38 -6.16 -2.03
CA GLY A 64 -1.32 -6.81 -2.83
C GLY A 64 -1.23 -8.29 -2.47
N GLY A 65 -0.87 -8.59 -1.26
CA GLY A 65 -0.85 -9.94 -0.71
C GLY A 65 0.55 -10.42 -0.36
N ASN A 66 1.00 -11.54 -0.89
CA ASN A 66 2.36 -12.00 -0.70
C ASN A 66 3.20 -11.69 -1.93
N GLY A 67 4.31 -11.03 -1.77
CA GLY A 67 5.23 -10.76 -2.87
C GLY A 67 5.73 -9.33 -2.85
N THR A 68 6.36 -8.89 -3.90
CA THR A 68 6.78 -7.51 -4.06
C THR A 68 5.85 -6.84 -5.04
N ASP A 69 4.91 -6.07 -4.50
CA ASP A 69 3.79 -5.54 -5.27
C ASP A 69 3.99 -4.06 -5.63
N GLU A 70 3.47 -3.66 -6.77
CA GLU A 70 3.39 -2.26 -7.19
C GLU A 70 1.93 -1.86 -7.34
N ILE A 71 1.44 -1.00 -6.43
CA ILE A 71 0.02 -0.66 -6.28
C ILE A 71 -0.19 0.83 -6.47
N PHE A 72 -1.16 1.18 -7.30
CA PHE A 72 -1.63 2.53 -7.56
C PHE A 72 -3.12 2.63 -7.25
N GLY A 73 -3.51 3.45 -6.26
CA GLY A 73 -4.92 3.75 -5.96
C GLY A 73 -5.57 4.50 -7.10
N GLY A 74 -5.13 5.70 -7.33
CA GLY A 74 -5.57 6.51 -8.46
C GLY A 74 -6.26 7.79 -8.03
N LYS A 75 -7.55 7.95 -8.30
CA LYS A 75 -8.34 9.06 -7.78
C LYS A 75 -9.45 8.55 -6.90
N GLY A 76 -9.60 9.16 -5.77
CA GLY A 76 -10.62 8.81 -4.80
C GLY A 76 -10.00 8.68 -3.42
N ASN A 77 -10.76 8.19 -2.48
CA ASN A 77 -10.23 7.98 -1.14
C ASN A 77 -10.00 6.47 -0.97
N ASP A 78 -8.80 6.02 -1.24
CA ASP A 78 -8.49 4.61 -1.37
C ASP A 78 -8.00 3.97 -0.06
N LYS A 79 -8.14 2.65 0.04
CA LYS A 79 -7.53 1.83 1.08
C LYS A 79 -6.59 0.81 0.46
N ILE A 80 -5.30 0.92 0.76
CA ILE A 80 -4.27 0.09 0.14
C ILE A 80 -3.48 -0.65 1.21
N TYR A 81 -3.37 -1.94 1.03
CA TYR A 81 -2.59 -2.85 1.86
C TYR A 81 -1.56 -3.57 0.98
N GLY A 82 -0.26 -3.35 1.22
CA GLY A 82 0.82 -4.05 0.52
C GLY A 82 0.78 -5.54 0.85
N GLY A 83 1.10 -5.88 2.07
CA GLY A 83 1.04 -7.26 2.58
C GLY A 83 2.39 -7.78 3.06
N ASP A 84 2.79 -8.94 2.62
CA ASP A 84 4.11 -9.51 2.90
C ASP A 84 5.05 -9.24 1.73
N GLY A 85 6.13 -8.53 1.95
CA GLY A 85 7.17 -8.29 0.95
C GLY A 85 7.57 -6.82 0.86
N ASN A 86 8.45 -6.48 -0.07
CA ASN A 86 8.91 -5.10 -0.22
C ASN A 86 8.05 -4.40 -1.27
N ASP A 87 7.04 -3.68 -0.82
CA ASP A 87 5.99 -3.16 -1.67
C ASP A 87 6.21 -1.70 -2.07
N LYS A 88 5.55 -1.31 -3.16
CA LYS A 88 5.47 0.09 -3.58
C LYS A 88 4.01 0.50 -3.68
N LEU A 89 3.59 1.43 -2.81
CA LEU A 89 2.23 1.94 -2.73
C LEU A 89 2.19 3.42 -3.11
N ASP A 90 1.23 3.78 -3.94
CA ASP A 90 0.95 5.15 -4.38
C ASP A 90 -0.57 5.39 -4.22
N GLY A 91 -0.96 6.26 -3.29
CA GLY A 91 -2.36 6.59 -3.03
C GLY A 91 -2.98 7.33 -4.20
N GLY A 92 -2.39 8.45 -4.58
CA GLY A 92 -2.82 9.26 -5.72
C GLY A 92 -3.54 10.54 -5.33
N ASP A 93 -4.66 10.84 -6.00
CA ASP A 93 -5.49 12.00 -5.66
C ASP A 93 -6.59 11.60 -4.67
N GLY A 94 -6.57 12.07 -3.45
CA GLY A 94 -7.64 11.81 -2.48
C GLY A 94 -7.14 11.70 -1.05
N ASN A 95 -8.02 11.33 -0.13
CA ASN A 95 -7.61 11.10 1.25
C ASN A 95 -7.49 9.59 1.46
N ASP A 96 -6.26 9.09 1.43
CA ASP A 96 -5.98 7.68 1.32
C ASP A 96 -5.57 7.04 2.66
N GLU A 97 -5.78 5.74 2.80
CA GLU A 97 -5.31 4.93 3.93
C GLU A 97 -4.36 3.86 3.39
N LEU A 98 -3.07 3.99 3.69
CA LEU A 98 -2.00 3.18 3.12
C LEU A 98 -1.29 2.39 4.22
N SER A 99 -1.08 1.11 4.01
CA SER A 99 -0.35 0.24 4.93
C SER A 99 0.62 -0.65 4.16
N GLY A 100 1.92 -0.54 4.46
CA GLY A 100 2.96 -1.37 3.85
C GLY A 100 2.80 -2.82 4.22
N GLY A 101 3.07 -3.17 5.44
CA GLY A 101 2.94 -4.53 5.95
C GLY A 101 4.22 -5.07 6.52
N SER A 102 4.72 -6.16 5.99
CA SER A 102 6.00 -6.75 6.38
C SER A 102 7.02 -6.59 5.25
N GLY A 103 8.15 -5.99 5.53
CA GLY A 103 9.24 -5.79 4.57
C GLY A 103 9.60 -4.31 4.40
N ASP A 104 10.61 -4.03 3.59
CA ASP A 104 11.07 -2.66 3.37
C ASP A 104 10.22 -1.99 2.29
N ASP A 105 9.25 -1.17 2.67
CA ASP A 105 8.24 -0.61 1.79
C ASP A 105 8.55 0.81 1.31
N LEU A 106 7.99 1.16 0.16
CA LEU A 106 8.01 2.51 -0.38
C LEU A 106 6.57 3.00 -0.54
N ILE A 107 6.16 3.97 0.29
CA ILE A 107 4.78 4.44 0.36
C ILE A 107 4.72 5.94 0.08
N ALA A 108 3.84 6.35 -0.83
CA ALA A 108 3.52 7.74 -1.12
C ALA A 108 2.01 7.98 -1.02
N GLY A 109 1.59 8.96 -0.20
CA GLY A 109 0.20 9.42 -0.10
C GLY A 109 -0.20 10.21 -1.33
N GLU A 110 0.67 11.09 -1.80
CA GLU A 110 0.48 12.04 -2.88
C GLU A 110 -0.47 13.18 -2.45
N SER A 111 -1.60 13.41 -3.12
CA SER A 111 -2.44 14.60 -2.88
C SER A 111 -3.61 14.32 -1.96
N GLY A 112 -3.72 15.03 -0.84
CA GLY A 112 -4.84 14.96 0.09
C GLY A 112 -4.41 14.75 1.54
N TYR A 113 -5.38 14.47 2.39
CA TYR A 113 -5.09 14.10 3.78
C TYR A 113 -4.94 12.58 3.87
N ASP A 114 -3.70 12.12 4.00
CA ASP A 114 -3.40 10.70 3.96
C ASP A 114 -3.07 10.13 5.35
N VAL A 115 -3.37 8.85 5.52
CA VAL A 115 -3.00 8.06 6.69
C VAL A 115 -2.07 6.94 6.22
N ILE A 116 -0.82 7.01 6.64
CA ILE A 116 0.23 6.11 6.17
C ILE A 116 0.83 5.34 7.34
N ALA A 117 0.93 4.03 7.19
CA ALA A 117 1.60 3.13 8.13
C ALA A 117 2.61 2.23 7.41
N GLY A 118 3.90 2.29 7.78
CA GLY A 118 4.94 1.40 7.28
C GLY A 118 4.77 -0.01 7.81
N LEU A 119 4.76 -0.18 9.09
CA LEU A 119 4.67 -1.37 9.93
C LEU A 119 6.02 -2.07 10.10
N GLU A 120 6.27 -3.29 9.59
CA GLU A 120 7.50 -4.06 9.84
C GLU A 120 8.53 -3.85 8.73
N GLY A 121 9.73 -3.41 9.08
CA GLY A 121 10.86 -3.23 8.14
C GLY A 121 11.39 -1.81 8.09
N SER A 122 12.33 -1.57 7.19
CA SER A 122 12.91 -0.23 6.97
C SER A 122 12.18 0.50 5.85
N ASP A 123 11.18 1.30 6.22
CA ASP A 123 10.26 1.90 5.28
C ASP A 123 10.68 3.28 4.78
N ARG A 124 10.11 3.66 3.66
CA ARG A 124 10.26 4.99 3.07
C ARG A 124 8.89 5.60 2.86
N LEU A 125 8.50 6.50 3.76
CA LEU A 125 7.16 7.08 3.83
C LEU A 125 7.17 8.52 3.36
N PHE A 126 6.31 8.84 2.41
CA PHE A 126 6.14 10.15 1.82
C PHE A 126 4.67 10.57 1.96
N GLY A 127 4.38 11.61 2.74
CA GLY A 127 3.03 12.16 2.86
C GLY A 127 2.59 12.79 1.54
N GLY A 128 3.28 13.81 1.13
CA GLY A 128 2.94 14.56 -0.07
C GLY A 128 2.62 16.02 0.25
N PRO A 129 1.86 16.74 -0.60
CA PRO A 129 1.26 18.00 -0.24
C PRO A 129 0.03 17.80 0.64
N ASP A 130 -0.36 18.83 1.39
CA ASP A 130 -1.45 18.84 2.36
C ASP A 130 -1.05 18.26 3.74
N GLN A 131 -2.00 17.90 4.58
CA GLN A 131 -1.71 17.44 5.94
C GLN A 131 -1.86 15.94 6.03
N ASP A 132 -0.79 15.25 6.45
CA ASP A 132 -0.76 13.80 6.52
C ASP A 132 -0.61 13.30 7.95
N HIS A 133 -1.01 12.05 8.15
CA HIS A 133 -0.86 11.31 9.38
C HIS A 133 0.00 10.07 9.12
N ILE A 134 1.25 10.11 9.58
CA ILE A 134 2.21 9.05 9.31
C ILE A 134 2.56 8.32 10.61
N VAL A 135 2.48 7.00 10.56
CA VAL A 135 2.87 6.07 11.62
C VAL A 135 3.99 5.19 11.07
N SER A 136 5.22 5.34 11.58
CA SER A 136 6.33 4.53 11.11
C SER A 136 6.28 3.12 11.67
N ASP A 137 6.10 3.00 12.97
CA ASP A 137 6.23 1.72 13.66
C ASP A 137 4.92 1.19 14.25
N ARG A 138 4.89 -0.12 14.45
CA ARG A 138 3.91 -0.75 15.32
C ARG A 138 4.15 -0.37 16.78
N PHE A 139 3.12 -0.01 17.52
CA PHE A 139 3.16 0.28 18.96
C PHE A 139 3.61 -0.90 19.86
N ASP A 140 3.97 -2.05 19.30
CA ASP A 140 4.37 -3.25 20.03
C ASP A 140 5.86 -3.29 20.42
N GLY A 141 6.66 -2.37 19.91
CA GLY A 141 8.08 -2.22 20.27
C GLY A 141 8.97 -3.35 19.73
N ASN A 142 8.54 -4.08 18.73
CA ASN A 142 9.27 -5.21 18.14
C ASN A 142 10.01 -4.87 16.85
N ASP A 143 9.69 -3.75 16.24
CA ASP A 143 10.41 -3.24 15.08
C ASP A 143 11.54 -2.31 15.54
N PHE A 144 12.76 -2.60 15.15
CA PHE A 144 13.97 -1.80 15.44
C PHE A 144 14.63 -1.29 14.17
N ASP A 145 14.02 -1.48 13.02
CA ASP A 145 14.55 -1.07 11.75
C ASP A 145 14.22 0.42 11.48
N PRO A 146 15.18 1.23 11.02
CA PRO A 146 15.00 2.66 10.90
C PRO A 146 14.23 3.03 9.63
N ASP A 147 13.17 3.82 9.78
CA ASP A 147 12.39 4.37 8.68
C ASP A 147 12.94 5.71 8.17
N PHE A 148 12.65 5.98 6.91
CA PHE A 148 12.81 7.30 6.32
C PHE A 148 11.46 7.95 6.10
N ILE A 149 11.19 9.09 6.75
CA ILE A 149 9.90 9.77 6.69
C ILE A 149 10.07 11.18 6.11
N ASN A 150 9.31 11.47 5.07
CA ASN A 150 9.20 12.78 4.46
C ASN A 150 7.72 13.19 4.40
N CYS A 151 7.34 14.11 5.28
CA CYS A 151 5.97 14.57 5.35
C CYS A 151 5.56 15.54 4.22
N GLY A 152 6.47 15.86 3.33
CA GLY A 152 6.15 16.70 2.18
C GLY A 152 6.05 18.19 2.49
N SER A 153 5.16 18.89 1.81
CA SER A 153 5.03 20.36 1.88
C SER A 153 3.73 20.86 2.51
N GLY A 154 3.12 20.06 3.37
CA GLY A 154 1.86 20.38 4.05
C GLY A 154 1.85 21.78 4.63
N GLY A 155 0.89 22.58 4.22
CA GLY A 155 0.88 24.03 4.44
C GLY A 155 0.89 24.43 5.90
N ASN A 156 1.77 25.35 6.25
CA ASN A 156 2.00 26.01 7.55
C ASN A 156 0.78 26.81 8.07
N GLN A 157 -0.42 26.29 8.02
CA GLN A 157 -1.65 26.92 8.52
C GLN A 157 -2.25 26.14 9.71
N GLY A 158 -1.46 25.98 10.79
CA GLY A 158 -2.01 25.65 12.12
C GLY A 158 -2.33 24.19 12.40
N GLY A 159 -1.73 23.27 11.72
CA GLY A 159 -1.72 21.83 11.96
C GLY A 159 -0.81 21.21 10.92
N GLY A 160 0.46 20.93 11.28
CA GLY A 160 1.41 20.22 10.41
C GLY A 160 1.09 18.74 10.36
N ASP A 161 1.81 18.03 9.49
CA ASP A 161 1.77 16.57 9.39
C ASP A 161 2.15 15.97 10.74
N LYS A 162 1.45 14.93 11.15
CA LYS A 162 1.68 14.27 12.43
C LYS A 162 2.39 12.95 12.23
N ILE A 163 3.48 12.77 12.96
CA ILE A 163 4.18 11.49 13.01
C ILE A 163 4.04 10.90 14.39
N TYR A 164 3.72 9.62 14.42
CA TYR A 164 3.79 8.79 15.60
C TYR A 164 4.96 7.82 15.44
N MET A 165 5.96 7.93 16.29
CA MET A 165 7.15 7.09 16.26
C MET A 165 7.26 6.25 17.50
N SER A 166 7.77 5.04 17.37
CA SER A 166 8.21 4.27 18.52
C SER A 166 9.48 4.88 19.13
N SER A 167 9.66 4.72 20.44
CA SER A 167 10.79 5.30 21.17
C SER A 167 12.14 4.60 20.92
N SER A 168 12.18 3.60 20.04
CA SER A 168 13.34 2.71 19.83
C SER A 168 13.94 2.74 18.43
N GLY A 169 13.26 3.36 17.46
CA GLY A 169 13.74 3.47 16.08
C GLY A 169 14.74 4.59 15.87
N GLY A 170 15.68 4.41 14.97
CA GLY A 170 16.64 5.41 14.51
C GLY A 170 16.15 6.27 13.36
N ASP A 171 14.85 6.60 13.30
CA ASP A 171 14.17 7.18 12.16
C ASP A 171 14.70 8.54 11.74
N ASN A 172 14.80 8.75 10.44
CA ASN A 172 15.18 10.03 9.83
C ASN A 172 13.95 10.77 9.31
N GLN A 173 13.71 11.97 9.82
CA GLN A 173 12.54 12.79 9.46
C GLN A 173 12.93 14.04 8.70
N ILE A 174 12.11 14.43 7.72
CA ILE A 174 12.24 15.65 6.96
C ILE A 174 10.87 16.35 6.86
N ASN A 175 10.83 17.63 7.26
CA ASN A 175 9.64 18.50 7.19
C ASN A 175 8.41 18.02 7.98
N CYS A 176 8.62 17.44 9.15
CA CYS A 176 7.55 16.86 9.95
C CYS A 176 7.37 17.53 11.31
N GLU A 177 6.14 17.59 11.81
CA GLU A 177 5.84 17.91 13.22
C GLU A 177 5.72 16.60 14.02
N VAL A 178 6.62 16.39 14.97
CA VAL A 178 6.64 15.17 15.80
C VAL A 178 5.64 15.29 16.93
N VAL A 179 4.68 14.39 17.00
CA VAL A 179 3.81 14.22 18.16
C VAL A 179 4.30 13.05 18.99
N ASN A 180 4.97 13.33 20.08
CA ASN A 180 5.35 12.29 21.05
C ASN A 180 4.15 11.91 21.90
N ASP A 181 3.79 10.64 21.91
CA ASP A 181 2.63 10.10 22.61
C ASP A 181 2.79 10.04 24.15
N TYR A 182 3.82 10.73 24.71
CA TYR A 182 4.13 10.70 26.15
C TYR A 182 3.42 11.78 27.00
N ASP A 183 2.56 12.61 26.40
CA ASP A 183 1.89 13.74 27.09
C ASP A 183 0.40 13.49 27.42
N GLN A 184 -0.07 12.25 27.57
CA GLN A 184 -1.41 11.95 28.12
C GLN A 184 -1.38 11.08 29.35
#